data_06736e6c352dfe59823feefdc0ea30a1
#
_entry.id   06736e6c352dfe59823feefdc0ea30a1
#
_cell.length_a   1.000
_cell.length_b   1.000
_cell.length_c   1.000
_cell.angle_alpha   90.00
_cell.angle_beta   90.00
_cell.angle_gamma   90.00
#
_symmetry.space_group_name_H-M   'P 1'
#
loop_
_entity.id
_entity.type
_entity.pdbx_description
1 polymer ?
#
loop_
_entity_poly.entity_id
_entity_poly.type
_entity_poly.pdbx_seq_one_letter_code
_entity_poly.pdbx_strand_id
1 'polypeptide(L)'
;MSYQLTEDLSIATQFSTDWYQFSIREGTPLRSVDLSSYSETERKFQETNMDVRLNYIKDINDDFSITAFVGANRMKSLSSRTSISTNGGIVVDKFFNIANSGDNPSATTYQQDRGINSVYGSVSLGFKELIYLDVAARNDWSSTLPETDNSYFYPSTSLSFVFSEVIETSLINFGKVRVSRAQAGNDADPYRLTDVFSPQPPNFGSNPLYRVPSAKNNPNLKNELTTEIEFGLDLRLLDNKLFIDAAYYDRNTTDQIFSVSSSSATGYSSSILNAGEMRNWGWEFQLSGTPIQTADFTWTVGVNYTLLNNEVVELYEGVENIAVGSTWAANTRIAKGYPYMSLWGQDYTYVNGRPVVGANGMYVPTASREYLGTAIADAVGGFSTSFKYKNINLSALFDFQQGGIMHSTSLQWSKYSGMHPDTVAFNGESDTRVNGMILPGVTETGAENTTSVNPQDYYQSMWRFAAPNTYEASYLKFRELRLSYTFPNSVSELISVENLDISFFGRNIAILSSDIPYIDPQIITGSGNNQGLENAQVPSTRSFGLNLRANF
;
A
#
# COMPACT_ATOMS: atom_id res chain seq x y z
N MET A 1 -18.74 25.46 9.74
CA MET A 1 -19.69 26.58 9.77
C MET A 1 -19.36 27.50 8.62
N SER A 2 -20.36 28.03 7.92
CA SER A 2 -20.14 29.05 6.90
C SER A 2 -21.07 30.23 7.15
N TYR A 3 -20.61 31.43 6.82
CA TYR A 3 -21.38 32.65 6.95
C TYR A 3 -21.20 33.49 5.69
N GLN A 4 -22.32 33.92 5.12
CA GLN A 4 -22.33 34.78 3.93
C GLN A 4 -22.09 36.22 4.35
N LEU A 5 -21.02 36.84 3.83
CA LEU A 5 -20.67 38.24 4.10
C LEU A 5 -21.33 39.19 3.10
N THR A 6 -21.32 38.82 1.82
CA THR A 6 -22.02 39.49 0.71
C THR A 6 -22.60 38.43 -0.22
N GLU A 7 -23.26 38.83 -1.30
CA GLU A 7 -23.77 37.89 -2.32
C GLU A 7 -22.66 37.00 -2.91
N ASP A 8 -21.44 37.57 -3.09
CA ASP A 8 -20.33 36.89 -3.73
C ASP A 8 -19.29 36.35 -2.71
N LEU A 9 -19.32 36.75 -1.43
CA LEU A 9 -18.26 36.49 -0.46
C LEU A 9 -18.76 35.75 0.77
N SER A 10 -18.13 34.63 1.12
CA SER A 10 -18.44 33.89 2.33
C SER A 10 -17.18 33.51 3.12
N ILE A 11 -17.31 33.40 4.43
CA ILE A 11 -16.29 32.85 5.30
C ILE A 11 -16.71 31.47 5.78
N ALA A 12 -15.82 30.49 5.71
CA ALA A 12 -16.02 29.16 6.22
C ALA A 12 -14.97 28.81 7.27
N THR A 13 -15.41 28.18 8.36
CA THR A 13 -14.52 27.67 9.39
C THR A 13 -14.82 26.18 9.63
N GLN A 14 -13.76 25.40 9.76
CA GLN A 14 -13.86 23.98 10.07
C GLN A 14 -12.95 23.62 11.23
N PHE A 15 -13.50 22.90 12.17
CA PHE A 15 -12.75 22.25 13.23
C PHE A 15 -13.02 20.75 13.12
N SER A 16 -11.96 19.95 13.00
CA SER A 16 -12.07 18.49 13.00
C SER A 16 -11.04 17.91 13.95
N THR A 17 -11.41 16.81 14.57
CA THR A 17 -10.49 16.00 15.35
C THR A 17 -10.77 14.53 15.04
N ASP A 18 -9.69 13.84 14.66
CA ASP A 18 -9.68 12.41 14.43
C ASP A 18 -8.86 11.76 15.55
N TRP A 19 -9.40 10.73 16.16
CA TRP A 19 -8.68 10.04 17.21
C TRP A 19 -8.99 8.55 17.19
N TYR A 20 -8.02 7.75 17.59
CA TYR A 20 -8.22 6.34 17.88
C TYR A 20 -7.36 5.88 19.04
N GLN A 21 -7.83 4.84 19.70
CA GLN A 21 -7.08 4.09 20.69
C GLN A 21 -7.08 2.61 20.26
N PHE A 22 -5.91 2.02 20.23
CA PHE A 22 -5.70 0.65 19.81
C PHE A 22 -4.96 -0.13 20.89
N SER A 23 -5.56 -1.24 21.38
CA SER A 23 -4.99 -2.12 22.37
C SER A 23 -4.57 -3.44 21.73
N ILE A 24 -3.33 -3.83 21.91
CA ILE A 24 -2.76 -5.10 21.45
C ILE A 24 -2.41 -5.91 22.69
N ARG A 25 -2.81 -7.19 22.72
CA ARG A 25 -2.44 -8.15 23.73
C ARG A 25 -1.85 -9.37 23.05
N GLU A 26 -0.66 -9.74 23.45
CA GLU A 26 0.08 -10.88 22.87
C GLU A 26 0.56 -11.78 23.99
N GLY A 27 0.45 -13.10 23.78
CA GLY A 27 0.87 -14.07 24.77
C GLY A 27 1.48 -15.31 24.15
N THR A 28 2.65 -15.71 24.65
CA THR A 28 3.31 -16.98 24.35
C THR A 28 3.14 -17.91 25.54
N PRO A 29 2.49 -19.10 25.40
CA PRO A 29 2.28 -20.01 26.50
C PRO A 29 3.57 -20.68 26.96
N LEU A 30 3.56 -21.24 28.18
CA LEU A 30 4.61 -22.15 28.63
C LEU A 30 4.69 -23.35 27.70
N ARG A 31 5.91 -23.86 27.49
CA ARG A 31 6.22 -25.00 26.60
C ARG A 31 6.10 -24.68 25.13
N SER A 32 6.10 -23.40 24.76
CA SER A 32 6.37 -22.97 23.38
C SER A 32 7.87 -23.14 23.06
N VAL A 33 8.23 -23.03 21.77
CA VAL A 33 9.65 -22.99 21.34
C VAL A 33 10.34 -21.76 21.92
N ASP A 34 9.62 -20.64 21.96
CA ASP A 34 10.10 -19.38 22.55
C ASP A 34 9.78 -19.31 24.03
N LEU A 35 10.53 -18.47 24.75
CA LEU A 35 10.25 -18.18 26.14
C LEU A 35 8.82 -17.64 26.29
N SER A 36 8.08 -18.22 27.23
CA SER A 36 6.72 -17.74 27.50
C SER A 36 6.69 -16.26 27.85
N SER A 37 5.67 -15.55 27.38
CA SER A 37 5.58 -14.11 27.57
C SER A 37 4.14 -13.62 27.53
N TYR A 38 3.93 -12.42 28.05
CA TYR A 38 2.70 -11.66 27.86
C TYR A 38 3.01 -10.18 27.74
N SER A 39 2.38 -9.52 26.79
CA SER A 39 2.52 -8.06 26.61
C SER A 39 1.18 -7.38 26.36
N GLU A 40 1.08 -6.16 26.84
CA GLU A 40 0.01 -5.23 26.55
C GLU A 40 0.60 -3.96 25.96
N THR A 41 0.11 -3.57 24.78
CA THR A 41 0.50 -2.32 24.12
C THR A 41 -0.73 -1.48 23.87
N GLU A 42 -0.73 -0.26 24.35
CA GLU A 42 -1.73 0.75 24.06
C GLU A 42 -1.12 1.82 23.15
N ARG A 43 -1.79 2.08 22.02
CA ARG A 43 -1.46 3.16 21.09
C ARG A 43 -2.62 4.13 21.03
N LYS A 44 -2.31 5.42 21.11
CA LYS A 44 -3.26 6.52 20.94
C LYS A 44 -2.76 7.44 19.86
N PHE A 45 -3.67 7.88 19.04
CA PHE A 45 -3.43 8.90 18.02
C PHE A 45 -4.56 9.92 18.08
N GLN A 46 -4.19 11.18 17.96
CA GLN A 46 -5.14 12.28 17.81
C GLN A 46 -4.57 13.29 16.83
N GLU A 47 -5.37 13.67 15.85
CA GLU A 47 -5.08 14.77 14.95
C GLU A 47 -6.19 15.79 15.02
N THR A 48 -5.83 17.05 15.16
CA THR A 48 -6.75 18.18 15.22
C THR A 48 -6.39 19.15 14.11
N ASN A 49 -7.38 19.50 13.30
CA ASN A 49 -7.29 20.48 12.23
C ASN A 49 -8.23 21.66 12.51
N MET A 50 -7.69 22.87 12.42
CA MET A 50 -8.42 24.13 12.47
C MET A 50 -8.21 24.85 11.15
N ASP A 51 -9.29 25.09 10.43
CA ASP A 51 -9.29 25.68 9.10
C ASP A 51 -10.18 26.92 9.07
N VAL A 52 -9.71 27.98 8.43
CA VAL A 52 -10.50 29.15 8.10
C VAL A 52 -10.28 29.51 6.64
N ARG A 53 -11.37 29.75 5.93
CA ARG A 53 -11.33 30.01 4.48
C ARG A 53 -12.29 31.12 4.12
N LEU A 54 -11.82 32.08 3.33
CA LEU A 54 -12.60 33.10 2.67
C LEU A 54 -12.83 32.69 1.22
N ASN A 55 -14.09 32.52 0.81
CA ASN A 55 -14.46 32.12 -0.54
C ASN A 55 -15.11 33.28 -1.29
N TYR A 56 -14.78 33.43 -2.54
CA TYR A 56 -15.34 34.40 -3.46
C TYR A 56 -15.81 33.69 -4.72
N ILE A 57 -17.10 33.85 -5.08
CA ILE A 57 -17.74 33.24 -6.25
C ILE A 57 -18.51 34.33 -6.96
N LYS A 58 -18.22 34.53 -8.25
CA LYS A 58 -18.87 35.57 -9.03
C LYS A 58 -18.90 35.24 -10.51
N ASP A 59 -20.06 35.44 -11.11
CA ASP A 59 -20.17 35.61 -12.56
C ASP A 59 -19.87 37.07 -12.89
N ILE A 60 -18.71 37.30 -13.54
CA ILE A 60 -18.26 38.66 -13.89
C ILE A 60 -19.18 39.23 -14.96
N ASN A 61 -19.53 38.41 -15.94
CA ASN A 61 -20.50 38.64 -16.99
C ASN A 61 -20.93 37.29 -17.61
N ASP A 62 -21.71 37.28 -18.66
CA ASP A 62 -22.23 36.08 -19.33
C ASP A 62 -21.13 35.15 -19.86
N ASP A 63 -19.93 35.68 -20.10
CA ASP A 63 -18.80 34.93 -20.67
C ASP A 63 -17.78 34.48 -19.59
N PHE A 64 -17.66 35.17 -18.46
CA PHE A 64 -16.60 34.93 -17.48
C PHE A 64 -17.11 34.68 -16.08
N SER A 65 -16.68 33.60 -15.49
CA SER A 65 -16.87 33.26 -14.06
C SER A 65 -15.55 33.18 -13.31
N ILE A 66 -15.58 33.52 -12.02
CA ILE A 66 -14.46 33.37 -11.10
C ILE A 66 -14.91 32.68 -9.83
N THR A 67 -14.17 31.65 -9.44
CA THR A 67 -14.25 31.04 -8.11
C THR A 67 -12.87 31.12 -7.48
N ALA A 68 -12.77 31.75 -6.31
CA ALA A 68 -11.50 31.89 -5.62
C ALA A 68 -11.65 31.66 -4.13
N PHE A 69 -10.60 31.18 -3.50
CA PHE A 69 -10.52 31.19 -2.04
C PHE A 69 -9.09 31.42 -1.56
N VAL A 70 -8.99 31.94 -0.33
CA VAL A 70 -7.77 31.96 0.45
C VAL A 70 -8.08 31.42 1.84
N GLY A 71 -7.17 30.61 2.38
CA GLY A 71 -7.36 29.98 3.68
C GLY A 71 -6.09 29.80 4.46
N ALA A 72 -6.26 29.53 5.74
CA ALA A 72 -5.20 29.15 6.65
C ALA A 72 -5.63 27.91 7.45
N ASN A 73 -4.70 27.00 7.64
CA ASN A 73 -4.92 25.77 8.40
C ASN A 73 -3.84 25.63 9.48
N ARG A 74 -4.24 25.09 10.62
CA ARG A 74 -3.34 24.61 11.66
C ARG A 74 -3.67 23.17 11.99
N MET A 75 -2.73 22.27 11.71
CA MET A 75 -2.76 20.88 12.07
C MET A 75 -1.89 20.63 13.29
N LYS A 76 -2.37 19.81 14.22
CA LYS A 76 -1.57 19.24 15.31
C LYS A 76 -1.90 17.76 15.45
N SER A 77 -0.89 16.90 15.41
CA SER A 77 -1.05 15.48 15.70
C SER A 77 -0.23 15.07 16.93
N LEU A 78 -0.81 14.19 17.72
CA LEU A 78 -0.22 13.57 18.91
C LEU A 78 -0.32 12.07 18.75
N SER A 79 0.81 11.37 18.83
CA SER A 79 0.87 9.91 18.87
C SER A 79 1.56 9.47 20.14
N SER A 80 0.96 8.52 20.86
CA SER A 80 1.59 7.93 22.04
C SER A 80 1.47 6.41 22.03
N ARG A 81 2.48 5.75 22.61
CA ARG A 81 2.52 4.30 22.79
C ARG A 81 3.01 3.99 24.19
N THR A 82 2.25 3.14 24.90
CA THR A 82 2.68 2.53 26.16
C THR A 82 2.70 1.02 25.94
N SER A 83 3.82 0.38 26.22
CA SER A 83 3.98 -1.07 26.12
C SER A 83 4.51 -1.61 27.43
N ILE A 84 3.85 -2.62 27.98
CA ILE A 84 4.24 -3.33 29.18
C ILE A 84 4.35 -4.81 28.84
N SER A 85 5.45 -5.46 29.23
CA SER A 85 5.68 -6.88 28.95
C SER A 85 6.25 -7.59 30.17
N THR A 86 5.89 -8.87 30.31
CA THR A 86 6.52 -9.75 31.29
C THR A 86 8.00 -9.94 30.98
N ASN A 87 8.79 -10.17 31.99
CA ASN A 87 10.21 -10.46 31.90
C ASN A 87 10.50 -11.78 32.63
N GLY A 88 11.47 -12.58 32.14
CA GLY A 88 11.75 -13.91 32.68
C GLY A 88 10.65 -14.95 32.45
N GLY A 89 9.75 -14.72 31.48
CA GLY A 89 8.62 -15.59 31.16
C GLY A 89 7.38 -15.33 32.01
N ILE A 90 6.36 -16.19 31.85
CA ILE A 90 5.19 -16.28 32.76
C ILE A 90 5.35 -17.46 33.70
N VAL A 91 4.90 -17.32 34.94
CA VAL A 91 5.04 -18.36 36.00
C VAL A 91 3.92 -19.40 35.89
N VAL A 92 2.68 -18.97 35.73
CA VAL A 92 1.49 -19.82 35.62
C VAL A 92 1.06 -19.95 34.16
N ASP A 93 0.96 -21.21 33.70
CA ASP A 93 0.58 -21.50 32.31
C ASP A 93 -0.80 -20.93 31.94
N LYS A 94 -0.92 -20.36 30.73
CA LYS A 94 -2.15 -19.79 30.20
C LYS A 94 -2.79 -18.65 31.01
N PHE A 95 -2.13 -18.19 32.05
CA PHE A 95 -2.54 -16.99 32.77
C PHE A 95 -1.81 -15.77 32.20
N PHE A 96 -2.37 -15.22 31.13
CA PHE A 96 -1.85 -14.06 30.41
C PHE A 96 -2.20 -12.76 31.15
N ASN A 97 -1.31 -12.36 32.06
CA ASN A 97 -1.41 -11.16 32.88
C ASN A 97 -0.01 -10.63 33.20
N ILE A 98 0.16 -9.33 33.26
CA ILE A 98 1.46 -8.72 33.61
C ILE A 98 1.93 -9.11 35.01
N ALA A 99 1.01 -9.31 35.96
CA ALA A 99 1.33 -9.76 37.30
C ALA A 99 1.90 -11.21 37.36
N ASN A 100 1.77 -11.98 36.26
CA ASN A 100 2.31 -13.34 36.12
C ASN A 100 3.75 -13.35 35.58
N SER A 101 4.47 -12.24 35.65
CA SER A 101 5.87 -12.11 35.23
C SER A 101 6.81 -12.85 36.14
N GLY A 102 7.78 -13.59 35.58
CA GLY A 102 8.84 -14.26 36.34
C GLY A 102 9.77 -13.30 37.06
N ASP A 103 10.12 -12.18 36.38
CA ASP A 103 10.90 -11.06 36.90
C ASP A 103 10.08 -9.78 36.86
N ASN A 104 10.66 -8.64 37.28
CA ASN A 104 10.01 -7.35 37.18
C ASN A 104 9.61 -7.03 35.72
N PRO A 105 8.34 -6.74 35.42
CA PRO A 105 7.91 -6.38 34.10
C PRO A 105 8.68 -5.18 33.54
N SER A 106 8.88 -5.15 32.24
CA SER A 106 9.43 -4.00 31.53
C SER A 106 8.31 -3.09 31.01
N ALA A 107 8.51 -1.78 31.12
CA ALA A 107 7.59 -0.79 30.59
C ALA A 107 8.33 0.22 29.71
N THR A 108 7.76 0.55 28.57
CA THR A 108 8.25 1.58 27.67
C THR A 108 7.14 2.54 27.30
N THR A 109 7.46 3.82 27.25
CA THR A 109 6.55 4.87 26.77
C THR A 109 7.22 5.64 25.66
N TYR A 110 6.42 6.04 24.68
CA TYR A 110 6.85 6.86 23.55
C TYR A 110 5.76 7.88 23.24
N GLN A 111 6.15 9.11 23.01
CA GLN A 111 5.26 10.19 22.59
C GLN A 111 5.88 10.95 21.43
N GLN A 112 5.03 11.37 20.50
CA GLN A 112 5.41 12.04 19.29
C GLN A 112 4.40 13.13 18.97
N ASP A 113 4.89 14.35 18.86
CA ASP A 113 4.11 15.56 18.52
C ASP A 113 4.56 16.09 17.17
N ARG A 114 3.60 16.49 16.33
CA ARG A 114 3.83 17.15 15.05
C ARG A 114 2.85 18.30 14.88
N GLY A 115 3.31 19.42 14.35
CA GLY A 115 2.49 20.57 14.02
C GLY A 115 2.83 21.14 12.65
N ILE A 116 1.81 21.49 11.87
CA ILE A 116 1.95 22.18 10.59
C ILE A 116 1.02 23.38 10.58
N ASN A 117 1.56 24.55 10.24
CA ASN A 117 0.78 25.74 9.92
C ASN A 117 0.81 25.93 8.41
N SER A 118 -0.31 26.33 7.83
CA SER A 118 -0.44 26.44 6.37
C SER A 118 -1.19 27.68 5.97
N VAL A 119 -0.79 28.25 4.83
CA VAL A 119 -1.57 29.25 4.09
C VAL A 119 -1.73 28.73 2.66
N TYR A 120 -2.92 28.82 2.12
CA TYR A 120 -3.23 28.26 0.81
C TYR A 120 -4.33 29.06 0.11
N GLY A 121 -4.39 28.94 -1.22
CA GLY A 121 -5.43 29.56 -2.00
C GLY A 121 -5.53 28.98 -3.38
N SER A 122 -6.66 29.25 -4.03
CA SER A 122 -6.94 28.85 -5.40
C SER A 122 -7.80 29.87 -6.09
N VAL A 123 -7.60 29.97 -7.42
CA VAL A 123 -8.43 30.74 -8.33
C VAL A 123 -8.77 29.85 -9.52
N SER A 124 -10.05 29.73 -9.80
CA SER A 124 -10.60 29.10 -11.01
C SER A 124 -11.26 30.16 -11.87
N LEU A 125 -10.84 30.28 -13.12
CA LEU A 125 -11.37 31.19 -14.11
C LEU A 125 -12.09 30.37 -15.20
N GLY A 126 -13.40 30.60 -15.36
CA GLY A 126 -14.21 30.00 -16.40
C GLY A 126 -14.45 30.99 -17.53
N PHE A 127 -14.33 30.51 -18.78
CA PHE A 127 -14.71 31.27 -19.99
C PHE A 127 -15.73 30.50 -20.81
N LYS A 128 -16.94 31.02 -20.89
CA LYS A 128 -18.09 30.50 -21.69
C LYS A 128 -18.42 29.03 -21.37
N GLU A 129 -18.17 28.56 -20.16
CA GLU A 129 -18.27 27.14 -19.78
C GLU A 129 -17.39 26.21 -20.65
N LEU A 130 -16.57 26.78 -21.52
CA LEU A 130 -15.74 26.11 -22.52
C LEU A 130 -14.31 25.86 -22.03
N ILE A 131 -13.69 26.87 -21.40
CA ILE A 131 -12.29 26.81 -20.92
C ILE A 131 -12.25 27.16 -19.46
N TYR A 132 -11.54 26.35 -18.68
CA TYR A 132 -11.29 26.60 -17.27
C TYR A 132 -9.79 26.60 -17.00
N LEU A 133 -9.32 27.62 -16.30
CA LEU A 133 -7.97 27.72 -15.80
C LEU A 133 -8.01 27.74 -14.27
N ASP A 134 -7.45 26.70 -13.65
CA ASP A 134 -7.31 26.58 -12.21
C ASP A 134 -5.86 26.80 -11.81
N VAL A 135 -5.62 27.71 -10.85
CA VAL A 135 -4.30 27.96 -10.26
C VAL A 135 -4.45 27.88 -8.76
N ALA A 136 -3.64 27.05 -8.10
CA ALA A 136 -3.60 26.95 -6.66
C ALA A 136 -2.17 26.98 -6.15
N ALA A 137 -2.02 27.41 -4.91
CA ALA A 137 -0.74 27.40 -4.21
C ALA A 137 -0.95 27.18 -2.71
N ARG A 138 0.02 26.51 -2.11
CA ARG A 138 0.06 26.28 -0.66
C ARG A 138 1.48 26.43 -0.16
N ASN A 139 1.61 27.00 1.04
CA ASN A 139 2.84 27.01 1.80
C ASN A 139 2.61 26.43 3.18
N ASP A 140 3.43 25.47 3.55
CA ASP A 140 3.42 24.82 4.85
C ASP A 140 4.67 25.15 5.66
N TRP A 141 4.52 25.26 6.97
CA TRP A 141 5.60 25.37 7.96
C TRP A 141 5.49 24.20 8.92
N SER A 142 6.44 23.27 8.84
CA SER A 142 6.42 22.06 9.66
C SER A 142 7.37 22.14 10.85
N SER A 143 6.90 21.61 11.99
CA SER A 143 7.72 21.46 13.20
C SER A 143 8.77 20.34 13.13
N THR A 144 8.74 19.52 12.07
CA THR A 144 9.65 18.36 11.89
C THR A 144 10.87 18.69 11.04
N LEU A 145 10.90 19.88 10.45
CA LEU A 145 12.02 20.40 9.65
C LEU A 145 12.81 21.46 10.43
N PRO A 146 14.07 21.76 10.02
CA PRO A 146 14.89 22.78 10.67
C PRO A 146 14.21 24.15 10.66
N GLU A 147 14.28 24.90 11.75
CA GLU A 147 13.66 26.24 11.84
C GLU A 147 14.08 27.18 10.71
N THR A 148 15.30 27.03 10.20
CA THR A 148 15.86 27.82 9.08
C THR A 148 15.31 27.38 7.71
N ASP A 149 14.68 26.21 7.60
CA ASP A 149 14.21 25.61 6.33
C ASP A 149 12.96 24.73 6.55
N ASN A 150 12.03 25.22 7.38
CA ASN A 150 10.78 24.49 7.71
C ASN A 150 9.61 24.87 6.81
N SER A 151 9.82 25.78 5.86
CA SER A 151 8.81 26.32 4.95
C SER A 151 8.97 25.71 3.58
N TYR A 152 7.91 25.15 3.03
CA TYR A 152 7.90 24.62 1.68
C TYR A 152 6.64 25.04 0.93
N PHE A 153 6.88 25.54 -0.30
CA PHE A 153 5.85 26.06 -1.19
C PHE A 153 5.63 25.12 -2.35
N TYR A 154 4.36 24.88 -2.69
CA TYR A 154 4.00 24.00 -3.81
C TYR A 154 2.77 24.52 -4.55
N PRO A 155 2.94 24.89 -5.83
CA PRO A 155 1.88 25.35 -6.71
C PRO A 155 1.23 24.21 -7.50
N SER A 156 0.04 24.49 -8.03
CA SER A 156 -0.59 23.68 -9.08
C SER A 156 -1.29 24.55 -10.11
N THR A 157 -1.37 24.05 -11.34
CA THR A 157 -2.08 24.69 -12.43
C THR A 157 -2.76 23.61 -13.25
N SER A 158 -4.03 23.81 -13.62
CA SER A 158 -4.79 22.95 -14.51
C SER A 158 -5.50 23.78 -15.57
N LEU A 159 -5.49 23.28 -16.81
CA LEU A 159 -6.25 23.82 -17.92
C LEU A 159 -7.21 22.74 -18.43
N SER A 160 -8.49 23.08 -18.51
CA SER A 160 -9.54 22.20 -19.02
C SER A 160 -10.24 22.84 -20.22
N PHE A 161 -10.53 22.04 -21.23
CA PHE A 161 -11.29 22.43 -22.42
C PHE A 161 -12.47 21.49 -22.61
N VAL A 162 -13.69 22.03 -22.50
CA VAL A 162 -14.97 21.32 -22.68
C VAL A 162 -15.35 21.40 -24.17
N PHE A 163 -14.76 20.52 -24.97
CA PHE A 163 -14.91 20.58 -26.43
C PHE A 163 -16.32 20.21 -26.91
N SER A 164 -17.15 19.58 -26.10
CA SER A 164 -18.56 19.32 -26.41
C SER A 164 -19.38 20.60 -26.57
N GLU A 165 -18.94 21.72 -26.00
CA GLU A 165 -19.61 23.03 -26.20
C GLU A 165 -19.43 23.61 -27.61
N VAL A 166 -18.47 23.10 -28.40
CA VAL A 166 -18.18 23.55 -29.77
C VAL A 166 -18.36 22.46 -30.82
N ILE A 167 -18.47 21.20 -30.40
CA ILE A 167 -18.68 20.05 -31.28
C ILE A 167 -20.12 19.55 -31.13
N GLU A 168 -21.00 20.02 -32.02
CA GLU A 168 -22.38 19.55 -32.03
C GLU A 168 -22.48 18.16 -32.65
N THR A 169 -22.73 17.15 -31.84
CA THR A 169 -22.98 15.76 -32.28
C THR A 169 -23.92 15.06 -31.33
N SER A 170 -24.81 14.25 -31.84
CA SER A 170 -25.70 13.42 -31.01
C SER A 170 -24.99 12.29 -30.30
N LEU A 171 -23.74 12.00 -30.65
CA LEU A 171 -22.96 10.91 -30.05
C LEU A 171 -22.31 11.33 -28.74
N ILE A 172 -21.84 12.59 -28.61
CA ILE A 172 -21.11 13.12 -27.49
C ILE A 172 -22.02 14.05 -26.69
N ASN A 173 -22.42 13.64 -25.48
CA ASN A 173 -23.22 14.46 -24.59
C ASN A 173 -22.34 15.38 -23.73
N PHE A 174 -21.11 14.96 -23.45
CA PHE A 174 -20.08 15.72 -22.75
C PHE A 174 -18.70 15.24 -23.17
N GLY A 175 -17.79 16.18 -23.41
CA GLY A 175 -16.43 15.89 -23.77
C GLY A 175 -15.48 16.95 -23.22
N LYS A 176 -14.50 16.55 -22.40
CA LYS A 176 -13.52 17.43 -21.79
C LYS A 176 -12.12 16.82 -21.87
N VAL A 177 -11.14 17.62 -22.25
CA VAL A 177 -9.72 17.31 -22.09
C VAL A 177 -9.14 18.20 -20.99
N ARG A 178 -8.19 17.66 -20.23
CA ARG A 178 -7.50 18.39 -19.17
C ARG A 178 -5.99 18.14 -19.21
N VAL A 179 -5.23 19.13 -18.83
CA VAL A 179 -3.80 19.03 -18.55
C VAL A 179 -3.50 19.74 -17.24
N SER A 180 -2.76 19.10 -16.38
CA SER A 180 -2.36 19.70 -15.10
C SER A 180 -0.89 19.48 -14.81
N ARG A 181 -0.32 20.42 -14.06
CA ARG A 181 0.97 20.27 -13.38
C ARG A 181 0.80 20.65 -11.92
N ALA A 182 1.12 19.75 -11.02
CA ALA A 182 0.99 19.95 -9.59
C ALA A 182 2.28 19.60 -8.85
N GLN A 183 2.51 20.27 -7.73
CA GLN A 183 3.53 19.91 -6.76
C GLN A 183 2.90 19.62 -5.41
N ALA A 184 3.48 18.68 -4.66
CA ALA A 184 3.11 18.36 -3.28
C ALA A 184 4.37 18.14 -2.45
N GLY A 185 4.43 18.74 -1.27
CA GLY A 185 5.52 18.55 -0.32
C GLY A 185 5.12 17.56 0.78
N ASN A 186 6.11 16.82 1.29
CA ASN A 186 5.97 15.98 2.47
C ASN A 186 7.14 16.26 3.43
N ASP A 187 6.87 16.38 4.73
CA ASP A 187 7.89 16.64 5.73
C ASP A 187 8.50 15.36 6.32
N ALA A 188 9.48 15.50 7.21
CA ALA A 188 10.12 14.38 7.88
C ALA A 188 9.27 13.83 9.04
N ASP A 189 9.57 12.61 9.47
CA ASP A 189 9.11 12.11 10.77
C ASP A 189 9.60 13.04 11.91
N PRO A 190 8.83 13.20 12.99
CA PRO A 190 9.29 13.94 14.16
C PRO A 190 10.58 13.39 14.77
N TYR A 191 11.38 14.33 15.36
CA TYR A 191 12.61 14.01 16.09
C TYR A 191 13.74 13.39 15.26
N ARG A 192 13.83 13.77 13.96
CA ARG A 192 14.90 13.30 13.05
C ARG A 192 16.03 14.32 12.86
N LEU A 193 15.97 15.46 13.54
CA LEU A 193 16.96 16.55 13.38
C LEU A 193 18.13 16.46 14.38
N THR A 194 17.92 15.87 15.57
CA THR A 194 18.90 15.90 16.67
C THR A 194 19.08 14.51 17.24
N ASP A 195 20.34 14.13 17.46
CA ASP A 195 20.67 12.88 18.13
C ASP A 195 20.38 13.00 19.63
N VAL A 196 19.72 11.98 20.19
CA VAL A 196 19.43 11.87 21.61
C VAL A 196 19.93 10.54 22.15
N PHE A 197 20.51 10.58 23.35
CA PHE A 197 20.97 9.37 24.02
C PHE A 197 19.79 8.64 24.68
N SER A 198 19.75 7.33 24.56
CA SER A 198 18.73 6.49 25.18
C SER A 198 19.27 5.79 26.42
N PRO A 199 18.50 5.70 27.52
CA PRO A 199 18.85 4.89 28.67
C PRO A 199 19.06 3.43 28.26
N GLN A 200 20.08 2.78 28.83
CA GLN A 200 20.40 1.39 28.57
C GLN A 200 20.43 0.60 29.89
N PRO A 201 19.29 0.04 30.33
CA PRO A 201 19.28 -0.84 31.48
C PRO A 201 19.96 -2.20 31.15
N PRO A 202 20.52 -2.93 32.16
CA PRO A 202 20.61 -2.52 33.57
C PRO A 202 21.70 -1.47 33.80
N ASN A 203 21.53 -0.67 34.86
CA ASN A 203 22.54 0.28 35.30
C ASN A 203 23.85 -0.42 35.70
N PHE A 204 24.99 0.26 35.59
CA PHE A 204 26.24 -0.20 36.17
C PHE A 204 26.32 0.23 37.64
N GLY A 205 25.90 -0.65 38.51
CA GLY A 205 25.67 -0.33 39.93
C GLY A 205 24.60 0.75 40.10
N SER A 206 24.95 1.89 40.70
CA SER A 206 24.08 3.05 40.83
C SER A 206 24.14 4.03 39.63
N ASN A 207 25.02 3.78 38.64
CA ASN A 207 25.24 4.67 37.52
C ASN A 207 24.35 4.30 36.34
N PRO A 208 23.49 5.20 35.85
CA PRO A 208 22.71 4.96 34.63
C PRO A 208 23.62 4.89 33.41
N LEU A 209 23.37 3.95 32.54
CA LEU A 209 24.04 3.82 31.26
C LEU A 209 23.19 4.43 30.16
N TYR A 210 23.86 5.06 29.18
CA TYR A 210 23.24 5.60 27.98
C TYR A 210 23.95 5.10 26.75
N ARG A 211 23.21 4.93 25.67
CA ARG A 211 23.74 4.58 24.36
C ARG A 211 23.49 5.67 23.34
N VAL A 212 24.41 5.82 22.39
CA VAL A 212 24.24 6.60 21.17
C VAL A 212 23.11 5.96 20.33
N PRO A 213 22.26 6.74 19.65
CA PRO A 213 21.25 6.18 18.76
C PRO A 213 21.94 5.38 17.64
N SER A 214 21.27 4.34 17.16
CA SER A 214 21.78 3.52 16.05
C SER A 214 21.73 4.25 14.71
N ALA A 215 20.74 5.12 14.52
CA ALA A 215 20.62 5.98 13.34
C ALA A 215 21.08 7.40 13.68
N LYS A 216 21.98 7.96 12.86
CA LYS A 216 22.39 9.35 12.92
C LYS A 216 21.28 10.21 12.33
N ASN A 217 20.75 11.13 13.12
CA ASN A 217 19.80 12.15 12.66
C ASN A 217 20.50 13.24 11.85
N ASN A 218 19.72 14.03 11.10
CA ASN A 218 20.27 15.05 10.21
C ASN A 218 19.61 16.41 10.48
N PRO A 219 20.38 17.40 11.00
CA PRO A 219 19.86 18.73 11.28
C PRO A 219 19.53 19.55 10.03
N ASN A 220 19.88 19.05 8.83
CA ASN A 220 19.70 19.75 7.55
C ASN A 220 18.69 19.02 6.65
N LEU A 221 17.73 18.29 7.23
CA LEU A 221 16.67 17.64 6.44
C LEU A 221 15.82 18.69 5.71
N LYS A 222 15.49 18.36 4.46
CA LYS A 222 14.54 19.10 3.62
C LYS A 222 13.25 18.29 3.49
N ASN A 223 12.18 18.95 3.07
CA ASN A 223 10.96 18.27 2.66
C ASN A 223 11.20 17.43 1.39
N GLU A 224 10.47 16.33 1.27
CA GLU A 224 10.32 15.63 -0.01
C GLU A 224 9.43 16.46 -0.93
N LEU A 225 9.72 16.46 -2.23
CA LEU A 225 8.92 17.18 -3.23
C LEU A 225 8.49 16.26 -4.35
N THR A 226 7.19 16.13 -4.53
CA THR A 226 6.58 15.42 -5.65
C THR A 226 6.09 16.42 -6.69
N THR A 227 6.48 16.23 -7.95
CA THR A 227 5.99 16.98 -9.11
C THR A 227 5.29 16.00 -10.03
N GLU A 228 4.07 16.33 -10.45
CA GLU A 228 3.27 15.51 -11.36
C GLU A 228 2.79 16.33 -12.54
N ILE A 229 2.75 15.68 -13.71
CA ILE A 229 2.05 16.16 -14.92
C ILE A 229 1.00 15.11 -15.26
N GLU A 230 -0.23 15.56 -15.49
CA GLU A 230 -1.35 14.70 -15.85
C GLU A 230 -2.03 15.21 -17.12
N PHE A 231 -2.43 14.27 -17.99
CA PHE A 231 -3.32 14.51 -19.15
C PHE A 231 -4.56 13.64 -18.95
N GLY A 232 -5.74 14.25 -19.07
CA GLY A 232 -7.00 13.54 -18.87
C GLY A 232 -8.01 13.79 -19.97
N LEU A 233 -8.90 12.82 -20.17
CA LEU A 233 -10.02 12.84 -21.10
C LEU A 233 -11.27 12.32 -20.39
N ASP A 234 -12.33 13.13 -20.33
CA ASP A 234 -13.66 12.75 -19.84
C ASP A 234 -14.65 12.75 -20.98
N LEU A 235 -15.37 11.65 -21.18
CA LEU A 235 -16.40 11.50 -22.20
C LEU A 235 -17.69 10.94 -21.62
N ARG A 236 -18.82 11.52 -22.02
CA ARG A 236 -20.16 10.94 -21.86
C ARG A 236 -20.80 10.81 -23.23
N LEU A 237 -21.19 9.62 -23.58
CA LEU A 237 -21.64 9.25 -24.92
C LEU A 237 -23.01 8.59 -24.88
N LEU A 238 -23.71 8.57 -26.03
CA LEU A 238 -24.92 7.79 -26.24
C LEU A 238 -26.04 8.13 -25.24
N ASP A 239 -26.42 9.39 -25.12
CA ASP A 239 -27.40 9.89 -24.16
C ASP A 239 -26.98 9.57 -22.70
N ASN A 240 -25.70 9.79 -22.36
CA ASN A 240 -25.08 9.48 -21.06
C ASN A 240 -25.12 8.00 -20.67
N LYS A 241 -25.30 7.08 -21.63
CA LYS A 241 -25.28 5.64 -21.36
C LYS A 241 -23.89 5.06 -21.27
N LEU A 242 -22.88 5.77 -21.75
CA LEU A 242 -21.48 5.37 -21.68
C LEU A 242 -20.64 6.53 -21.16
N PHE A 243 -19.90 6.27 -20.09
CA PHE A 243 -18.92 7.15 -19.48
C PHE A 243 -17.52 6.55 -19.65
N ILE A 244 -16.57 7.37 -20.08
CA ILE A 244 -15.15 7.02 -20.23
C ILE A 244 -14.34 8.13 -19.57
N ASP A 245 -13.47 7.77 -18.62
CA ASP A 245 -12.41 8.61 -18.12
C ASP A 245 -11.08 7.92 -18.40
N ALA A 246 -10.11 8.66 -18.92
CA ALA A 246 -8.77 8.18 -19.19
C ALA A 246 -7.77 9.25 -18.77
N ALA A 247 -6.77 8.85 -17.98
CA ALA A 247 -5.70 9.73 -17.55
C ALA A 247 -4.34 9.08 -17.76
N TYR A 248 -3.36 9.88 -18.17
CA TYR A 248 -1.94 9.56 -18.14
C TYR A 248 -1.27 10.48 -17.13
N TYR A 249 -0.49 9.91 -16.23
CA TYR A 249 0.30 10.67 -15.27
C TYR A 249 1.79 10.34 -15.35
N ASP A 250 2.62 11.32 -15.01
CA ASP A 250 4.06 11.19 -14.84
C ASP A 250 4.45 11.99 -13.59
N ARG A 251 4.87 11.27 -12.55
CA ARG A 251 5.15 11.78 -11.22
C ARG A 251 6.60 11.52 -10.86
N ASN A 252 7.31 12.58 -10.47
CA ASN A 252 8.67 12.50 -9.97
C ASN A 252 8.74 13.00 -8.52
N THR A 253 9.28 12.20 -7.62
CA THR A 253 9.50 12.55 -6.20
C THR A 253 10.99 12.65 -5.95
N THR A 254 11.43 13.83 -5.52
CA THR A 254 12.83 14.16 -5.20
C THR A 254 13.02 14.36 -3.70
N ASP A 255 14.28 14.36 -3.27
CA ASP A 255 14.67 14.59 -1.87
C ASP A 255 14.01 13.59 -0.89
N GLN A 256 13.71 12.37 -1.32
CA GLN A 256 13.11 11.35 -0.46
C GLN A 256 13.98 11.05 0.75
N ILE A 257 13.35 10.94 1.93
CA ILE A 257 14.05 10.77 3.21
C ILE A 257 14.19 9.28 3.52
N PHE A 258 15.42 8.78 3.47
CA PHE A 258 15.74 7.38 3.77
C PHE A 258 16.74 7.25 4.92
N SER A 259 16.66 6.07 5.57
CA SER A 259 17.73 5.60 6.46
C SER A 259 18.74 4.81 5.64
N VAL A 260 19.88 5.41 5.37
CA VAL A 260 20.97 4.82 4.58
C VAL A 260 21.98 4.16 5.52
N SER A 261 22.39 2.91 5.20
CA SER A 261 23.38 2.18 6.00
C SER A 261 24.72 2.92 6.04
N SER A 262 25.29 3.05 7.24
CA SER A 262 26.57 3.69 7.48
C SER A 262 27.59 2.68 8.00
N SER A 263 28.88 2.95 7.77
CA SER A 263 29.94 2.14 8.38
C SER A 263 29.86 2.24 9.91
N SER A 264 29.85 1.11 10.60
CA SER A 264 29.86 1.06 12.07
C SER A 264 31.06 1.74 12.72
N ALA A 265 32.12 2.00 11.94
CA ALA A 265 33.27 2.82 12.36
C ALA A 265 32.89 4.27 12.70
N THR A 266 31.76 4.76 12.21
CA THR A 266 31.22 6.11 12.53
C THR A 266 30.52 6.14 13.90
N GLY A 267 30.27 5.00 14.52
CA GLY A 267 29.46 4.86 15.74
C GLY A 267 27.95 4.73 15.47
N TYR A 268 27.52 4.77 14.23
CA TYR A 268 26.12 4.64 13.79
C TYR A 268 26.01 3.48 12.80
N SER A 269 24.85 2.81 12.78
CA SER A 269 24.54 1.77 11.78
C SER A 269 23.87 2.35 10.53
N SER A 270 23.26 3.53 10.65
CA SER A 270 22.62 4.23 9.53
C SER A 270 22.62 5.75 9.73
N SER A 271 22.30 6.49 8.68
CA SER A 271 22.13 7.94 8.68
C SER A 271 20.82 8.30 7.96
N ILE A 272 20.08 9.27 8.50
CA ILE A 272 18.85 9.81 7.90
C ILE A 272 19.25 10.91 6.92
N LEU A 273 18.92 10.74 5.64
CA LEU A 273 19.33 11.64 4.56
C LEU A 273 18.19 11.86 3.57
N ASN A 274 18.19 13.03 2.91
CA ASN A 274 17.47 13.19 1.65
C ASN A 274 18.29 12.47 0.57
N ALA A 275 17.85 11.29 0.16
CA ALA A 275 18.72 10.29 -0.47
C ALA A 275 18.12 9.61 -1.70
N GLY A 276 17.01 10.10 -2.24
CA GLY A 276 16.39 9.40 -3.35
C GLY A 276 15.56 10.26 -4.28
N GLU A 277 15.54 9.80 -5.53
CA GLU A 277 14.62 10.25 -6.56
C GLU A 277 13.90 9.05 -7.16
N MET A 278 12.58 9.16 -7.26
CA MET A 278 11.72 8.09 -7.78
C MET A 278 10.73 8.66 -8.79
N ARG A 279 10.60 7.99 -9.93
CA ARG A 279 9.60 8.30 -10.95
C ARG A 279 8.53 7.22 -10.97
N ASN A 280 7.27 7.66 -11.06
CA ASN A 280 6.10 6.81 -11.25
C ASN A 280 5.29 7.35 -12.44
N TRP A 281 4.91 6.50 -13.37
CA TRP A 281 4.08 6.90 -14.51
C TRP A 281 3.14 5.79 -14.91
N GLY A 282 2.03 6.15 -15.51
CA GLY A 282 1.04 5.16 -15.88
C GLY A 282 -0.19 5.70 -16.55
N TRP A 283 -1.14 4.79 -16.76
CA TRP A 283 -2.44 5.09 -17.32
C TRP A 283 -3.53 4.62 -16.38
N GLU A 284 -4.55 5.42 -16.26
CA GLU A 284 -5.77 5.07 -15.53
C GLU A 284 -6.95 5.15 -16.46
N PHE A 285 -7.78 4.11 -16.48
CA PHE A 285 -8.98 4.03 -17.29
C PHE A 285 -10.17 3.66 -16.42
N GLN A 286 -11.25 4.42 -16.57
CA GLN A 286 -12.55 4.08 -16.01
C GLN A 286 -13.58 4.08 -17.13
N LEU A 287 -14.28 2.98 -17.28
CA LEU A 287 -15.39 2.82 -18.20
C LEU A 287 -16.61 2.38 -17.41
N SER A 288 -17.72 3.07 -17.57
CA SER A 288 -18.99 2.62 -17.02
C SER A 288 -20.12 2.87 -18.01
N GLY A 289 -21.12 2.00 -17.98
CA GLY A 289 -22.21 2.13 -18.92
C GLY A 289 -23.45 1.37 -18.53
N THR A 290 -24.54 1.72 -19.23
CA THR A 290 -25.85 1.08 -19.12
C THR A 290 -26.26 0.57 -20.49
N PRO A 291 -25.71 -0.61 -20.95
CA PRO A 291 -25.97 -1.13 -22.28
C PRO A 291 -27.45 -1.38 -22.57
N ILE A 292 -28.20 -1.79 -21.55
CA ILE A 292 -29.63 -2.07 -21.66
C ILE A 292 -30.37 -1.33 -20.54
N GLN A 293 -31.37 -0.53 -20.95
CA GLN A 293 -32.26 0.15 -20.04
C GLN A 293 -33.68 0.12 -20.62
N THR A 294 -34.58 -0.55 -19.92
CA THR A 294 -36.02 -0.60 -20.22
C THR A 294 -36.80 -0.19 -18.99
N ALA A 295 -38.13 -0.14 -19.05
CA ALA A 295 -38.96 0.17 -17.91
C ALA A 295 -38.77 -0.80 -16.73
N ASP A 296 -38.54 -2.08 -17.01
CA ASP A 296 -38.47 -3.13 -16.00
C ASP A 296 -37.03 -3.68 -15.80
N PHE A 297 -36.13 -3.49 -16.76
CA PHE A 297 -34.80 -4.09 -16.73
C PHE A 297 -33.71 -3.08 -17.02
N THR A 298 -32.70 -3.06 -16.16
CA THR A 298 -31.48 -2.25 -16.35
C THR A 298 -30.26 -3.15 -16.16
N TRP A 299 -29.33 -3.09 -17.10
CA TRP A 299 -28.02 -3.71 -16.99
C TRP A 299 -26.95 -2.61 -16.95
N THR A 300 -26.14 -2.58 -15.90
CA THR A 300 -24.99 -1.69 -15.77
C THR A 300 -23.70 -2.48 -15.71
N VAL A 301 -22.65 -1.91 -16.30
CA VAL A 301 -21.28 -2.46 -16.27
C VAL A 301 -20.31 -1.37 -15.86
N GLY A 302 -19.25 -1.75 -15.19
CA GLY A 302 -18.14 -0.86 -14.83
C GLY A 302 -16.83 -1.60 -14.94
N VAL A 303 -15.80 -0.94 -15.46
CA VAL A 303 -14.43 -1.43 -15.56
C VAL A 303 -13.51 -0.31 -15.10
N ASN A 304 -12.56 -0.62 -14.24
CA ASN A 304 -11.41 0.21 -13.98
C ASN A 304 -10.14 -0.58 -14.28
N TYR A 305 -9.15 0.10 -14.85
CA TYR A 305 -7.89 -0.50 -15.27
C TYR A 305 -6.77 0.51 -15.10
N THR A 306 -5.74 0.16 -14.34
CA THR A 306 -4.58 1.01 -14.09
C THR A 306 -3.32 0.28 -14.52
N LEU A 307 -2.53 0.90 -15.38
CA LEU A 307 -1.16 0.49 -15.74
C LEU A 307 -0.18 1.24 -14.85
N LEU A 308 0.75 0.52 -14.25
CA LEU A 308 1.69 1.04 -13.27
C LEU A 308 3.12 0.84 -13.74
N ASN A 309 3.92 1.89 -13.66
CA ASN A 309 5.36 1.82 -13.86
C ASN A 309 6.05 2.66 -12.79
N ASN A 310 7.21 2.24 -12.37
CA ASN A 310 8.03 3.01 -11.46
C ASN A 310 9.52 2.67 -11.64
N GLU A 311 10.38 3.60 -11.25
CA GLU A 311 11.82 3.46 -11.30
C GLU A 311 12.48 4.29 -10.19
N VAL A 312 13.49 3.73 -9.55
CA VAL A 312 14.40 4.44 -8.67
C VAL A 312 15.45 5.11 -9.55
N VAL A 313 15.28 6.43 -9.77
CA VAL A 313 16.12 7.20 -10.69
C VAL A 313 17.50 7.43 -10.07
N GLU A 314 17.53 7.83 -8.79
CA GLU A 314 18.76 8.16 -8.09
C GLU A 314 18.69 7.81 -6.60
N LEU A 315 19.85 7.45 -6.04
CA LEU A 315 20.06 7.30 -4.60
C LEU A 315 21.22 8.21 -4.17
N TYR A 316 21.44 8.31 -2.86
CA TYR A 316 22.56 9.08 -2.31
C TYR A 316 23.90 8.61 -2.90
N GLU A 317 24.82 9.53 -3.11
CA GLU A 317 26.12 9.28 -3.71
C GLU A 317 26.85 8.11 -3.01
N GLY A 318 27.30 7.14 -3.80
CA GLY A 318 27.97 5.92 -3.31
C GLY A 318 27.02 4.83 -2.80
N VAL A 319 25.69 5.03 -2.86
CA VAL A 319 24.69 4.02 -2.46
C VAL A 319 24.06 3.41 -3.71
N GLU A 320 24.33 2.13 -3.96
CA GLU A 320 23.76 1.39 -5.09
C GLU A 320 22.36 0.83 -4.77
N ASN A 321 22.13 0.43 -3.51
CA ASN A 321 20.84 -0.07 -3.06
C ASN A 321 20.68 0.04 -1.54
N ILE A 322 19.41 0.05 -1.10
CA ILE A 322 18.99 0.09 0.30
C ILE A 322 18.05 -1.09 0.54
N ALA A 323 18.41 -2.00 1.45
CA ALA A 323 17.50 -3.07 1.88
C ALA A 323 16.44 -2.48 2.83
N VAL A 324 15.15 -2.70 2.54
CA VAL A 324 14.03 -2.10 3.27
C VAL A 324 13.09 -3.11 3.90
N GLY A 325 13.10 -4.35 3.45
CA GLY A 325 12.35 -5.46 4.03
C GLY A 325 13.08 -6.77 3.82
N SER A 326 12.78 -7.79 4.62
CA SER A 326 13.39 -9.11 4.47
C SER A 326 12.53 -10.22 5.05
N THR A 327 12.67 -11.39 4.47
CA THR A 327 12.29 -12.68 5.03
C THR A 327 13.50 -13.62 4.97
N TRP A 328 13.32 -14.90 5.25
CA TRP A 328 14.43 -15.88 5.34
C TRP A 328 15.38 -15.87 4.13
N ALA A 329 14.87 -15.99 2.92
CA ALA A 329 15.69 -16.11 1.71
C ALA A 329 15.70 -14.85 0.84
N ALA A 330 14.62 -14.05 0.89
CA ALA A 330 14.44 -12.88 0.03
C ALA A 330 14.49 -11.57 0.84
N ASN A 331 14.86 -10.49 0.18
CA ASN A 331 14.68 -9.14 0.69
C ASN A 331 14.14 -8.21 -0.39
N THR A 332 13.45 -7.17 0.04
CA THR A 332 13.07 -6.05 -0.80
C THR A 332 14.14 -4.97 -0.73
N ARG A 333 14.43 -4.37 -1.89
CA ARG A 333 15.42 -3.30 -2.01
C ARG A 333 14.87 -2.13 -2.82
N ILE A 334 15.38 -0.96 -2.49
CA ILE A 334 15.36 0.23 -3.32
C ILE A 334 16.71 0.25 -4.01
N ALA A 335 16.78 0.06 -5.32
CA ALA A 335 18.03 -0.05 -6.08
C ALA A 335 17.95 0.84 -7.32
N LYS A 336 19.01 1.62 -7.58
CA LYS A 336 19.10 2.54 -8.72
C LYS A 336 18.93 1.80 -10.05
N GLY A 337 18.06 2.31 -10.93
CA GLY A 337 17.74 1.72 -12.23
C GLY A 337 16.77 0.53 -12.18
N TYR A 338 16.25 0.19 -11.00
CA TYR A 338 15.26 -0.87 -10.83
C TYR A 338 13.93 -0.28 -10.34
N PRO A 339 12.82 -1.00 -10.53
CA PRO A 339 11.57 -0.65 -9.88
C PRO A 339 11.68 -0.62 -8.35
N TYR A 340 10.93 0.27 -7.72
CA TYR A 340 10.75 0.26 -6.27
C TYR A 340 10.19 -1.09 -5.82
N MET A 341 10.51 -1.53 -4.60
CA MET A 341 10.12 -2.86 -4.09
C MET A 341 10.64 -4.02 -4.94
N SER A 342 11.85 -3.87 -5.48
CA SER A 342 12.55 -4.97 -6.13
C SER A 342 12.88 -6.09 -5.14
N LEU A 343 12.57 -7.35 -5.50
CA LEU A 343 12.89 -8.54 -4.71
C LEU A 343 14.26 -9.07 -5.14
N TRP A 344 15.06 -9.40 -4.14
CA TRP A 344 16.40 -9.93 -4.31
C TRP A 344 16.60 -11.19 -3.46
N GLY A 345 17.24 -12.19 -4.05
CA GLY A 345 17.53 -13.45 -3.37
C GLY A 345 18.51 -14.30 -4.14
N GLN A 346 18.96 -15.40 -3.54
CA GLN A 346 19.79 -16.35 -4.27
C GLN A 346 18.96 -17.17 -5.23
N ASP A 347 19.49 -17.37 -6.43
CA ASP A 347 19.01 -18.29 -7.45
C ASP A 347 20.01 -19.42 -7.63
N TYR A 348 19.72 -20.35 -8.52
CA TYR A 348 20.68 -21.35 -8.98
C TYR A 348 21.74 -20.69 -9.88
N THR A 349 22.95 -21.20 -9.85
CA THR A 349 23.94 -20.90 -10.89
C THR A 349 23.56 -21.64 -12.18
N TYR A 350 23.71 -20.99 -13.33
CA TYR A 350 23.34 -21.56 -14.62
C TYR A 350 24.54 -21.65 -15.56
N VAL A 351 24.61 -22.73 -16.35
CA VAL A 351 25.51 -22.90 -17.49
C VAL A 351 24.64 -23.22 -18.72
N ASN A 352 24.74 -22.40 -19.76
CA ASN A 352 23.96 -22.51 -20.99
C ASN A 352 22.42 -22.62 -20.72
N GLY A 353 21.90 -21.86 -19.76
CA GLY A 353 20.48 -21.84 -19.39
C GLY A 353 20.01 -23.03 -18.56
N ARG A 354 20.94 -23.93 -18.14
CA ARG A 354 20.63 -25.07 -17.29
C ARG A 354 21.23 -24.90 -15.89
N PRO A 355 20.49 -25.25 -14.82
CA PRO A 355 20.99 -25.11 -13.46
C PRO A 355 22.22 -26.01 -13.22
N VAL A 356 23.20 -25.49 -12.49
CA VAL A 356 24.39 -26.20 -12.12
C VAL A 356 24.17 -27.04 -10.88
N VAL A 357 24.56 -28.30 -10.96
CA VAL A 357 24.55 -29.28 -9.86
C VAL A 357 25.98 -29.58 -9.45
N GLY A 358 26.29 -29.39 -8.17
CA GLY A 358 27.59 -29.69 -7.59
C GLY A 358 27.84 -31.20 -7.46
N ALA A 359 29.05 -31.56 -7.09
CA ALA A 359 29.48 -32.95 -6.93
C ALA A 359 28.64 -33.75 -5.89
N ASN A 360 27.98 -33.05 -4.97
CA ASN A 360 27.06 -33.63 -3.98
C ASN A 360 25.62 -33.83 -4.52
N GLY A 361 25.40 -33.56 -5.80
CA GLY A 361 24.06 -33.68 -6.41
C GLY A 361 23.10 -32.52 -6.12
N MET A 362 23.51 -31.48 -5.36
CA MET A 362 22.69 -30.34 -5.00
C MET A 362 22.90 -29.16 -5.95
N TYR A 363 21.89 -28.31 -6.12
CA TYR A 363 22.04 -27.07 -6.87
C TYR A 363 23.06 -26.12 -6.23
N VAL A 364 23.85 -25.47 -7.07
CA VAL A 364 24.86 -24.47 -6.68
C VAL A 364 24.18 -23.10 -6.63
N PRO A 365 24.19 -22.40 -5.48
CA PRO A 365 23.62 -21.07 -5.37
C PRO A 365 24.47 -20.05 -6.12
N THR A 366 23.85 -18.95 -6.57
CA THR A 366 24.57 -17.75 -7.02
C THR A 366 25.46 -17.20 -5.90
N ALA A 367 26.59 -16.60 -6.26
CA ALA A 367 27.56 -16.05 -5.30
C ALA A 367 26.96 -14.88 -4.48
N SER A 368 26.04 -14.14 -5.07
CA SER A 368 25.35 -13.01 -4.47
C SER A 368 23.83 -13.15 -4.63
N ARG A 369 23.08 -12.27 -3.99
CA ARG A 369 21.64 -12.14 -4.24
C ARG A 369 21.43 -11.44 -5.58
N GLU A 370 20.58 -12.03 -6.42
CA GLU A 370 20.23 -11.53 -7.74
C GLU A 370 18.85 -10.85 -7.70
N TYR A 371 18.58 -9.97 -8.67
CA TYR A 371 17.27 -9.38 -8.89
C TYR A 371 16.30 -10.43 -9.42
N LEU A 372 15.20 -10.63 -8.72
CA LEU A 372 14.18 -11.63 -9.06
C LEU A 372 12.96 -11.03 -9.76
N GLY A 373 12.75 -9.72 -9.63
CA GLY A 373 11.60 -9.00 -10.12
C GLY A 373 11.12 -7.94 -9.13
N THR A 374 9.98 -7.32 -9.39
CA THR A 374 9.35 -6.33 -8.51
C THR A 374 8.05 -6.86 -7.91
N ALA A 375 7.74 -6.44 -6.68
CA ALA A 375 6.44 -6.70 -6.06
C ALA A 375 5.31 -5.82 -6.62
N ILE A 376 5.65 -4.75 -7.35
CA ILE A 376 4.67 -3.85 -7.96
C ILE A 376 4.06 -4.54 -9.18
N ALA A 377 2.75 -4.56 -9.24
CA ALA A 377 2.01 -5.07 -10.38
C ALA A 377 2.23 -4.22 -11.64
N ASP A 378 2.20 -4.82 -12.82
CA ASP A 378 2.17 -4.11 -14.10
C ASP A 378 0.80 -3.45 -14.33
N ALA A 379 -0.26 -4.15 -13.93
CA ALA A 379 -1.62 -3.63 -13.98
C ALA A 379 -2.48 -4.14 -12.84
N VAL A 380 -3.43 -3.30 -12.41
CA VAL A 380 -4.50 -3.65 -11.48
C VAL A 380 -5.83 -3.14 -11.99
N GLY A 381 -6.91 -3.83 -11.64
CA GLY A 381 -8.23 -3.38 -12.07
C GLY A 381 -9.37 -4.17 -11.48
N GLY A 382 -10.56 -3.81 -11.91
CA GLY A 382 -11.79 -4.48 -11.51
C GLY A 382 -12.89 -4.37 -12.56
N PHE A 383 -13.78 -5.32 -12.50
CA PHE A 383 -14.98 -5.38 -13.31
C PHE A 383 -16.19 -5.54 -12.40
N SER A 384 -17.18 -4.69 -12.60
CA SER A 384 -18.48 -4.78 -11.90
C SER A 384 -19.62 -4.93 -12.90
N THR A 385 -20.64 -5.69 -12.53
CA THR A 385 -21.86 -5.79 -13.30
C THR A 385 -23.08 -5.83 -12.37
N SER A 386 -24.18 -5.23 -12.79
CA SER A 386 -25.43 -5.21 -12.04
C SER A 386 -26.61 -5.38 -12.98
N PHE A 387 -27.51 -6.28 -12.60
CA PHE A 387 -28.77 -6.59 -13.31
C PHE A 387 -29.93 -6.25 -12.40
N LYS A 388 -30.65 -5.19 -12.71
CA LYS A 388 -31.86 -4.79 -12.01
C LYS A 388 -33.08 -5.20 -12.82
N TYR A 389 -33.92 -6.04 -12.24
CA TYR A 389 -35.22 -6.39 -12.81
C TYR A 389 -36.31 -6.07 -11.81
N LYS A 390 -37.10 -5.03 -12.09
CA LYS A 390 -38.13 -4.48 -11.16
C LYS A 390 -37.50 -4.20 -9.78
N ASN A 391 -37.93 -4.94 -8.78
CA ASN A 391 -37.52 -4.79 -7.38
C ASN A 391 -36.30 -5.65 -6.99
N ILE A 392 -35.76 -6.45 -7.91
CA ILE A 392 -34.63 -7.33 -7.66
C ILE A 392 -33.38 -6.73 -8.32
N ASN A 393 -32.28 -6.70 -7.58
CA ASN A 393 -30.97 -6.33 -8.11
C ASN A 393 -29.94 -7.38 -7.77
N LEU A 394 -29.27 -7.92 -8.81
CA LEU A 394 -28.15 -8.83 -8.69
C LEU A 394 -26.89 -8.10 -9.14
N SER A 395 -25.88 -8.00 -8.27
CA SER A 395 -24.59 -7.40 -8.62
C SER A 395 -23.43 -8.32 -8.32
N ALA A 396 -22.39 -8.22 -9.13
CA ALA A 396 -21.15 -8.96 -8.99
C ALA A 396 -19.96 -8.05 -9.18
N LEU A 397 -18.89 -8.28 -8.39
CA LEU A 397 -17.63 -7.58 -8.44
C LEU A 397 -16.48 -8.58 -8.58
N PHE A 398 -15.60 -8.29 -9.51
CA PHE A 398 -14.35 -9.02 -9.75
C PHE A 398 -13.20 -8.03 -9.65
N ASP A 399 -12.04 -8.50 -9.20
CA ASP A 399 -10.79 -7.75 -9.31
C ASP A 399 -9.66 -8.64 -9.78
N PHE A 400 -8.67 -8.04 -10.36
CA PHE A 400 -7.49 -8.72 -10.87
C PHE A 400 -6.23 -7.89 -10.64
N GLN A 401 -5.13 -8.60 -10.62
CA GLN A 401 -3.78 -8.08 -10.72
C GLN A 401 -3.06 -8.84 -11.83
N GLN A 402 -2.26 -8.14 -12.60
CA GLN A 402 -1.38 -8.71 -13.61
C GLN A 402 0.06 -8.30 -13.29
N GLY A 403 0.98 -9.26 -13.34
CA GLY A 403 2.38 -9.02 -13.02
C GLY A 403 2.64 -8.81 -11.52
N GLY A 404 3.84 -8.37 -11.23
CA GLY A 404 4.41 -8.38 -9.89
C GLY A 404 4.83 -9.77 -9.46
N ILE A 405 5.72 -9.86 -8.47
CA ILE A 405 6.15 -11.14 -7.90
C ILE A 405 5.98 -11.16 -6.38
N MET A 406 5.81 -12.37 -5.84
CA MET A 406 5.75 -12.62 -4.41
C MET A 406 6.66 -13.79 -4.03
N HIS A 407 7.50 -13.58 -3.02
CA HIS A 407 8.23 -14.66 -2.37
C HIS A 407 7.39 -15.26 -1.24
N SER A 408 7.20 -16.58 -1.28
CA SER A 408 6.42 -17.29 -0.26
C SER A 408 7.30 -18.11 0.67
N THR A 409 7.42 -17.63 1.91
CA THR A 409 8.05 -18.36 3.01
C THR A 409 7.20 -19.56 3.42
N SER A 410 5.87 -19.47 3.35
CA SER A 410 4.97 -20.61 3.67
C SER A 410 5.21 -21.79 2.74
N LEU A 411 5.31 -21.57 1.42
CA LEU A 411 5.61 -22.64 0.47
C LEU A 411 7.03 -23.16 0.64
N GLN A 412 8.00 -22.29 0.89
CA GLN A 412 9.38 -22.65 1.19
C GLN A 412 9.46 -23.58 2.42
N TRP A 413 8.79 -23.21 3.52
CA TRP A 413 8.75 -24.01 4.73
C TRP A 413 7.95 -25.30 4.60
N SER A 414 6.89 -25.31 3.78
CA SER A 414 6.15 -26.55 3.49
C SER A 414 7.00 -27.57 2.75
N LYS A 415 7.87 -27.12 1.84
CA LYS A 415 8.88 -27.97 1.17
C LYS A 415 9.95 -28.43 2.16
N TYR A 416 10.51 -27.51 2.96
CA TYR A 416 11.52 -27.80 3.98
C TYR A 416 11.04 -28.86 4.99
N SER A 417 9.80 -28.74 5.46
CA SER A 417 9.20 -29.67 6.44
C SER A 417 8.66 -30.96 5.83
N GLY A 418 8.71 -31.11 4.50
CA GLY A 418 8.19 -32.27 3.79
C GLY A 418 6.65 -32.33 3.70
N MET A 419 5.95 -31.19 3.92
CA MET A 419 4.48 -31.12 3.82
C MET A 419 3.99 -30.78 2.42
N HIS A 420 4.87 -30.26 1.54
CA HIS A 420 4.50 -29.93 0.17
C HIS A 420 4.37 -31.19 -0.70
N PRO A 421 3.41 -31.25 -1.64
CA PRO A 421 3.24 -32.41 -2.56
C PRO A 421 4.51 -32.77 -3.34
N ASP A 422 5.30 -31.80 -3.78
CA ASP A 422 6.56 -32.02 -4.50
C ASP A 422 7.57 -32.88 -3.72
N THR A 423 7.44 -32.93 -2.39
CA THR A 423 8.34 -33.75 -1.56
C THR A 423 8.05 -35.25 -1.63
N VAL A 424 6.93 -35.62 -2.21
CA VAL A 424 6.52 -37.02 -2.42
C VAL A 424 6.68 -37.43 -3.89
N ALA A 425 6.37 -36.52 -4.81
CA ALA A 425 6.44 -36.75 -6.24
C ALA A 425 7.27 -35.60 -6.89
N PHE A 426 8.39 -35.91 -7.49
CA PHE A 426 9.27 -34.94 -8.13
C PHE A 426 9.42 -35.25 -9.63
N ASN A 427 9.22 -34.27 -10.49
CA ASN A 427 9.27 -34.42 -11.95
C ASN A 427 8.41 -35.57 -12.51
N GLY A 428 7.26 -35.83 -11.91
CA GLY A 428 6.35 -36.89 -12.35
C GLY A 428 6.70 -38.30 -11.84
N GLU A 429 7.79 -38.44 -11.09
CA GLU A 429 8.13 -39.70 -10.41
C GLU A 429 7.46 -39.74 -9.03
N SER A 430 6.75 -40.84 -8.73
CA SER A 430 6.20 -41.09 -7.42
C SER A 430 7.26 -41.71 -6.47
N ASP A 431 6.97 -41.60 -5.17
CA ASP A 431 7.80 -42.23 -4.13
C ASP A 431 9.27 -41.77 -4.07
N THR A 432 9.53 -40.53 -4.43
CA THR A 432 10.90 -39.94 -4.40
C THR A 432 11.53 -40.00 -3.01
N ARG A 433 10.72 -40.01 -1.93
CA ARG A 433 11.22 -40.17 -0.54
C ARG A 433 11.89 -41.52 -0.31
N VAL A 434 11.52 -42.55 -1.06
CA VAL A 434 12.07 -43.89 -0.96
C VAL A 434 13.20 -44.12 -1.96
N ASN A 435 13.03 -43.63 -3.18
CA ASN A 435 13.91 -43.94 -4.31
C ASN A 435 15.05 -42.93 -4.48
N GLY A 436 15.01 -41.82 -3.75
CA GLY A 436 15.90 -40.66 -4.01
C GLY A 436 15.43 -39.88 -5.25
N MET A 437 16.18 -38.87 -5.61
CA MET A 437 15.88 -38.01 -6.76
C MET A 437 17.16 -37.55 -7.46
N ILE A 438 17.14 -37.45 -8.77
CA ILE A 438 18.21 -36.85 -9.57
C ILE A 438 17.74 -35.47 -10.00
N LEU A 439 18.41 -34.42 -9.55
CA LEU A 439 18.03 -33.05 -9.90
C LEU A 439 18.34 -32.76 -11.37
N PRO A 440 17.37 -32.21 -12.15
CA PRO A 440 17.63 -31.79 -13.52
C PRO A 440 18.70 -30.71 -13.56
N GLY A 441 19.71 -30.88 -14.36
CA GLY A 441 20.78 -29.90 -14.48
C GLY A 441 22.08 -30.48 -15.02
N VAL A 442 23.12 -29.66 -15.00
CA VAL A 442 24.46 -30.02 -15.50
C VAL A 442 25.49 -29.80 -14.42
N THR A 443 26.58 -30.52 -14.49
CA THR A 443 27.78 -30.21 -13.69
C THR A 443 28.43 -28.90 -14.14
N GLU A 444 29.39 -28.37 -13.39
CA GLU A 444 30.15 -27.17 -13.77
C GLU A 444 30.84 -27.32 -15.14
N THR A 445 31.12 -28.53 -15.55
CA THR A 445 31.73 -28.84 -16.86
C THR A 445 30.70 -29.01 -17.98
N GLY A 446 29.41 -28.90 -17.69
CA GLY A 446 28.31 -29.03 -18.66
C GLY A 446 27.83 -30.47 -18.92
N ALA A 447 28.34 -31.49 -18.21
CA ALA A 447 27.84 -32.85 -18.31
C ALA A 447 26.49 -32.99 -17.56
N GLU A 448 25.62 -33.92 -18.01
CA GLU A 448 24.37 -34.23 -17.36
C GLU A 448 24.58 -34.68 -15.91
N ASN A 449 23.72 -34.19 -14.99
CA ASN A 449 23.72 -34.68 -13.62
C ASN A 449 23.15 -36.11 -13.55
N THR A 450 23.89 -37.01 -12.92
CA THR A 450 23.47 -38.37 -12.64
C THR A 450 23.52 -38.71 -11.15
N THR A 451 23.84 -37.75 -10.31
CA THR A 451 24.01 -37.95 -8.88
C THR A 451 22.64 -37.92 -8.20
N SER A 452 22.27 -39.03 -7.57
CA SER A 452 21.03 -39.12 -6.76
C SER A 452 21.23 -38.47 -5.40
N VAL A 453 20.24 -37.74 -4.93
CA VAL A 453 20.21 -37.09 -3.62
C VAL A 453 19.04 -37.57 -2.78
N ASN A 454 19.20 -37.49 -1.46
CA ASN A 454 18.10 -37.69 -0.53
C ASN A 454 17.15 -36.48 -0.61
N PRO A 455 15.85 -36.70 -0.84
CA PRO A 455 14.86 -35.61 -0.92
C PRO A 455 14.82 -34.74 0.32
N GLN A 456 14.96 -35.29 1.52
CA GLN A 456 14.98 -34.51 2.75
C GLN A 456 16.16 -33.52 2.75
N ASP A 457 17.36 -33.98 2.42
CA ASP A 457 18.56 -33.12 2.36
C ASP A 457 18.41 -32.05 1.30
N TYR A 458 17.83 -32.37 0.15
CA TYR A 458 17.54 -31.41 -0.89
C TYR A 458 16.56 -30.33 -0.42
N TYR A 459 15.37 -30.73 0.03
CA TYR A 459 14.35 -29.75 0.43
C TYR A 459 14.78 -28.94 1.66
N GLN A 460 15.56 -29.50 2.58
CA GLN A 460 16.14 -28.76 3.68
C GLN A 460 17.22 -27.78 3.22
N SER A 461 17.93 -28.07 2.12
CA SER A 461 18.90 -27.12 1.56
C SER A 461 18.27 -25.92 0.88
N MET A 462 16.99 -26.04 0.48
CA MET A 462 16.24 -25.01 -0.26
C MET A 462 15.96 -23.73 0.53
N TRP A 463 16.18 -23.72 1.85
CA TRP A 463 15.94 -22.54 2.69
C TRP A 463 16.72 -21.28 2.24
N ARG A 464 17.82 -21.44 1.55
CA ARG A 464 18.67 -20.35 1.06
C ARG A 464 18.23 -19.75 -0.28
N PHE A 465 17.48 -20.51 -1.08
CA PHE A 465 17.08 -20.10 -2.42
C PHE A 465 15.76 -19.35 -2.40
N ALA A 466 15.80 -18.10 -2.86
CA ALA A 466 14.60 -17.31 -3.01
C ALA A 466 13.88 -17.58 -4.34
N ALA A 467 14.63 -17.66 -5.46
CA ALA A 467 14.06 -17.76 -6.80
C ALA A 467 13.02 -18.88 -6.96
N PRO A 468 13.29 -20.16 -6.56
CA PRO A 468 12.31 -21.23 -6.73
C PRO A 468 11.08 -21.17 -5.79
N ASN A 469 11.03 -20.19 -4.90
CA ASN A 469 9.90 -19.92 -4.02
C ASN A 469 9.33 -18.50 -4.23
N THR A 470 9.68 -17.89 -5.36
CA THR A 470 9.17 -16.61 -5.82
C THR A 470 8.31 -16.85 -7.05
N TYR A 471 7.08 -16.37 -7.00
CA TYR A 471 6.03 -16.65 -8.00
C TYR A 471 5.52 -15.34 -8.57
N GLU A 472 5.00 -15.36 -9.79
CA GLU A 472 4.21 -14.27 -10.33
C GLU A 472 2.93 -14.09 -9.50
N ALA A 473 2.58 -12.85 -9.18
CA ALA A 473 1.48 -12.51 -8.27
C ALA A 473 0.18 -12.19 -9.01
N SER A 474 0.05 -12.61 -10.27
CA SER A 474 -1.16 -12.41 -11.07
C SER A 474 -2.33 -13.22 -10.53
N TYR A 475 -3.50 -12.61 -10.51
CA TYR A 475 -4.73 -13.26 -10.09
C TYR A 475 -5.98 -12.63 -10.69
N LEU A 476 -7.07 -13.41 -10.69
CA LEU A 476 -8.45 -12.98 -10.88
C LEU A 476 -9.30 -13.50 -9.74
N LYS A 477 -10.03 -12.62 -9.04
CA LYS A 477 -10.89 -12.96 -7.89
C LYS A 477 -12.34 -12.55 -8.12
N PHE A 478 -13.25 -13.39 -7.67
CA PHE A 478 -14.65 -13.05 -7.53
C PHE A 478 -14.87 -12.48 -6.11
N ARG A 479 -14.94 -11.14 -6.04
CA ARG A 479 -14.94 -10.41 -4.78
C ARG A 479 -16.26 -10.38 -4.06
N GLU A 480 -17.32 -10.01 -4.76
CA GLU A 480 -18.63 -9.85 -4.13
C GLU A 480 -19.73 -10.30 -5.07
N LEU A 481 -20.70 -11.01 -4.53
CA LEU A 481 -22.01 -11.24 -5.10
C LEU A 481 -23.05 -10.67 -4.13
N ARG A 482 -23.98 -9.86 -4.64
CA ARG A 482 -25.07 -9.30 -3.85
C ARG A 482 -26.39 -9.47 -4.57
N LEU A 483 -27.39 -10.01 -3.87
CA LEU A 483 -28.76 -10.09 -4.31
C LEU A 483 -29.61 -9.21 -3.38
N SER A 484 -30.27 -8.19 -3.92
CA SER A 484 -31.09 -7.24 -3.16
C SER A 484 -32.52 -7.29 -3.65
N TYR A 485 -33.45 -7.10 -2.72
CA TYR A 485 -34.86 -6.93 -2.99
C TYR A 485 -35.37 -5.68 -2.30
N THR A 486 -35.95 -4.76 -3.07
CA THR A 486 -36.62 -3.55 -2.57
C THR A 486 -38.10 -3.85 -2.39
N PHE A 487 -38.62 -3.68 -1.19
CA PHE A 487 -40.03 -3.92 -0.92
C PHE A 487 -40.89 -2.85 -1.60
N PRO A 488 -42.12 -3.18 -2.05
CA PRO A 488 -43.06 -2.20 -2.56
C PRO A 488 -43.44 -1.17 -1.50
N ASN A 489 -43.79 0.04 -1.91
CA ASN A 489 -44.19 1.12 -0.99
C ASN A 489 -45.32 0.72 -0.02
N SER A 490 -46.27 -0.12 -0.47
CA SER A 490 -47.31 -0.65 0.37
C SER A 490 -46.83 -1.46 1.60
N VAL A 491 -45.62 -2.03 1.54
CA VAL A 491 -44.97 -2.72 2.66
C VAL A 491 -44.21 -1.73 3.53
N SER A 492 -43.48 -0.78 2.93
CA SER A 492 -42.71 0.24 3.62
C SER A 492 -43.64 1.15 4.48
N GLU A 493 -44.78 1.54 3.95
CA GLU A 493 -45.80 2.35 4.61
C GLU A 493 -46.37 1.66 5.84
N LEU A 494 -46.54 0.33 5.84
CA LEU A 494 -47.03 -0.42 6.99
C LEU A 494 -46.15 -0.30 8.25
N ILE A 495 -44.87 -0.04 8.05
CA ILE A 495 -43.87 0.11 9.12
C ILE A 495 -43.34 1.54 9.23
N SER A 496 -44.02 2.50 8.56
CA SER A 496 -43.68 3.94 8.60
C SER A 496 -42.24 4.27 8.17
N VAL A 497 -41.77 3.62 7.11
CA VAL A 497 -40.47 3.92 6.46
C VAL A 497 -40.72 4.30 5.00
N GLU A 498 -39.82 5.15 4.44
CA GLU A 498 -39.89 5.54 3.03
C GLU A 498 -39.48 4.40 2.09
N ASN A 499 -38.43 3.70 2.44
CA ASN A 499 -37.91 2.56 1.66
C ASN A 499 -37.44 1.45 2.58
N LEU A 500 -37.69 0.21 2.18
CA LEU A 500 -37.22 -0.99 2.84
C LEU A 500 -36.52 -1.89 1.82
N ASP A 501 -35.26 -2.21 2.08
CA ASP A 501 -34.45 -3.12 1.27
C ASP A 501 -33.90 -4.27 2.12
N ILE A 502 -33.92 -5.47 1.59
CA ILE A 502 -33.18 -6.59 2.12
C ILE A 502 -32.15 -7.06 1.09
N SER A 503 -30.93 -7.33 1.53
CA SER A 503 -29.91 -7.88 0.64
C SER A 503 -29.11 -9.00 1.30
N PHE A 504 -28.88 -10.05 0.55
CA PHE A 504 -27.88 -11.08 0.84
C PHE A 504 -26.58 -10.74 0.10
N PHE A 505 -25.45 -10.88 0.75
CA PHE A 505 -24.16 -10.69 0.12
C PHE A 505 -23.15 -11.78 0.53
N GLY A 506 -22.25 -12.11 -0.38
CA GLY A 506 -21.08 -12.92 -0.13
C GLY A 506 -19.84 -12.17 -0.59
N ARG A 507 -18.75 -12.20 0.21
CA ARG A 507 -17.47 -11.56 -0.09
C ARG A 507 -16.33 -12.56 -0.12
N ASN A 508 -15.30 -12.26 -0.94
CA ASN A 508 -14.16 -13.15 -1.22
C ASN A 508 -14.62 -14.55 -1.65
N ILE A 509 -15.53 -14.61 -2.65
CA ILE A 509 -16.26 -15.81 -3.00
C ILE A 509 -15.34 -16.88 -3.57
N ALA A 510 -14.45 -16.50 -4.49
CA ALA A 510 -13.52 -17.44 -5.11
C ALA A 510 -12.27 -16.74 -5.67
N ILE A 511 -11.16 -17.44 -5.66
CA ILE A 511 -10.01 -17.17 -6.52
C ILE A 511 -10.28 -17.95 -7.81
N LEU A 512 -10.48 -17.25 -8.93
CA LEU A 512 -10.79 -17.85 -10.22
C LEU A 512 -9.53 -18.27 -10.96
N SER A 513 -8.45 -17.50 -10.79
CA SER A 513 -7.12 -17.78 -11.32
C SER A 513 -6.06 -17.20 -10.38
N SER A 514 -4.94 -17.87 -10.23
CA SER A 514 -3.77 -17.42 -9.49
C SER A 514 -2.53 -18.15 -9.98
N ASP A 515 -1.44 -17.43 -10.19
CA ASP A 515 -0.14 -18.00 -10.56
C ASP A 515 0.65 -18.47 -9.33
N ILE A 516 0.25 -18.03 -8.13
CA ILE A 516 0.79 -18.56 -6.88
C ILE A 516 -0.01 -19.81 -6.49
N PRO A 517 0.63 -20.97 -6.35
CA PRO A 517 -0.06 -22.19 -5.95
C PRO A 517 -0.36 -22.19 -4.43
N TYR A 518 -1.47 -22.81 -4.04
CA TYR A 518 -1.85 -23.18 -2.66
C TYR A 518 -2.10 -22.04 -1.67
N ILE A 519 -1.73 -20.79 -1.95
CA ILE A 519 -1.94 -19.64 -1.05
C ILE A 519 -2.75 -18.55 -1.73
N ASP A 520 -3.31 -17.65 -0.94
CA ASP A 520 -3.99 -16.47 -1.46
C ASP A 520 -2.95 -15.45 -1.99
N PRO A 521 -3.01 -15.02 -3.27
CA PRO A 521 -2.01 -14.13 -3.87
C PRO A 521 -1.96 -12.72 -3.25
N GLN A 522 -2.86 -12.38 -2.35
CA GLN A 522 -2.89 -11.07 -1.67
C GLN A 522 -2.40 -11.13 -0.22
N ILE A 523 -1.97 -12.29 0.26
CA ILE A 523 -1.42 -12.42 1.60
C ILE A 523 0.03 -11.93 1.59
N ILE A 524 0.27 -10.82 2.26
CA ILE A 524 1.60 -10.22 2.40
C ILE A 524 1.90 -9.94 3.87
N THR A 525 3.17 -9.88 4.24
CA THR A 525 3.63 -9.62 5.61
C THR A 525 3.16 -8.26 6.13
N GLY A 526 3.02 -7.28 5.26
CA GLY A 526 2.54 -5.93 5.60
C GLY A 526 2.51 -5.02 4.39
N SER A 527 1.92 -3.86 4.56
CA SER A 527 1.96 -2.77 3.57
C SER A 527 3.34 -2.09 3.56
N GLY A 528 3.60 -1.23 2.59
CA GLY A 528 4.86 -0.50 2.45
C GLY A 528 6.01 -1.41 2.04
N ASN A 529 7.13 -1.33 2.72
CA ASN A 529 8.40 -1.96 2.34
C ASN A 529 8.43 -3.50 2.40
N ASN A 530 7.39 -4.14 2.92
CA ASN A 530 7.26 -5.61 2.99
C ASN A 530 6.30 -6.18 1.94
N GLN A 531 5.86 -5.40 0.98
CA GLN A 531 5.07 -5.91 -0.15
C GLN A 531 5.88 -6.96 -0.93
N GLY A 532 5.18 -7.96 -1.49
CA GLY A 532 5.83 -9.07 -2.19
C GLY A 532 6.50 -10.12 -1.29
N LEU A 533 6.43 -9.96 0.04
CA LEU A 533 6.91 -10.96 1.01
C LEU A 533 5.71 -11.58 1.73
N GLU A 534 5.56 -12.89 1.60
CA GLU A 534 4.59 -13.69 2.36
C GLU A 534 5.34 -14.51 3.42
N ASN A 535 4.84 -14.53 4.67
CA ASN A 535 5.49 -15.17 5.79
C ASN A 535 4.46 -15.73 6.79
N ALA A 536 3.68 -16.73 6.35
CA ALA A 536 2.70 -17.47 7.14
C ALA A 536 1.56 -16.61 7.76
N GLN A 537 1.12 -15.56 7.07
CA GLN A 537 -0.04 -14.79 7.48
C GLN A 537 -1.33 -15.64 7.39
N VAL A 538 -2.32 -15.26 8.21
CA VAL A 538 -3.65 -15.87 8.16
C VAL A 538 -4.31 -15.54 6.81
N PRO A 539 -4.82 -16.54 6.07
CA PRO A 539 -5.46 -16.31 4.78
C PRO A 539 -6.73 -15.45 4.90
N SER A 540 -7.07 -14.77 3.79
CA SER A 540 -8.31 -14.00 3.71
C SER A 540 -9.54 -14.89 3.92
N THR A 541 -10.57 -14.35 4.59
CA THR A 541 -11.79 -15.09 4.91
C THR A 541 -12.89 -14.84 3.88
N ARG A 542 -13.68 -15.86 3.59
CA ARG A 542 -14.95 -15.73 2.89
C ARG A 542 -16.02 -15.36 3.90
N SER A 543 -16.86 -14.37 3.58
CA SER A 543 -17.94 -13.94 4.46
C SER A 543 -19.27 -13.88 3.73
N PHE A 544 -20.35 -14.19 4.44
CA PHE A 544 -21.73 -14.08 3.97
C PHE A 544 -22.54 -13.31 4.99
N GLY A 545 -23.47 -12.51 4.54
CA GLY A 545 -24.29 -11.70 5.44
C GLY A 545 -25.62 -11.29 4.82
N LEU A 546 -26.49 -10.81 5.70
CA LEU A 546 -27.75 -10.17 5.37
C LEU A 546 -27.65 -8.70 5.78
N ASN A 547 -28.18 -7.81 4.96
CA ASN A 547 -28.30 -6.40 5.25
C ASN A 547 -29.78 -6.02 5.08
N LEU A 548 -30.33 -5.37 6.10
CA LEU A 548 -31.64 -4.73 6.09
C LEU A 548 -31.43 -3.22 6.17
N ARG A 549 -31.97 -2.48 5.21
CA ARG A 549 -31.92 -1.02 5.15
C ARG A 549 -33.34 -0.46 5.18
N ALA A 550 -33.59 0.39 6.14
CA ALA A 550 -34.83 1.16 6.25
C ALA A 550 -34.48 2.66 6.24
N ASN A 551 -35.11 3.43 5.36
CA ASN A 551 -35.00 4.88 5.32
C ASN A 551 -36.30 5.45 5.93
N PHE A 552 -36.14 6.40 6.88
CA PHE A 552 -37.24 7.04 7.60
C PHE A 552 -37.49 8.43 7.07
#